data_1ffaa4655a018024c10299ca7e0f5012
#
_entry.id   1ffaa4655a018024c10299ca7e0f5012
#
_cell.length_a   1.000
_cell.length_b   1.000
_cell.length_c   1.000
_cell.angle_alpha   90.00
_cell.angle_beta   90.00
_cell.angle_gamma   90.00
#
_symmetry.space_group_name_H-M   'P 1'
#
loop_
_entity.id
_entity.type
_entity.pdbx_description
1 polymer ?
#
loop_
_entity_poly.entity_id
_entity_poly.type
_entity_poly.pdbx_seq_one_letter_code
_entity_poly.pdbx_strand_id
1 'polypeptide(L)'
;MKQRLVVMNGQKLVQNEGDGEWVTAKVEKAGSLRPGLYNLYMAAMADSGKVHEGIILHADDDHVFQQAGKALIKHPLNMFQTVPEAGKLTQIQYEGGKAQVVVAAVRRGRGTSR
;
A
#
# COMPACT_ATOMS: atom_id res chain seq x y z
N MET A 1 5.19 -17.72 3.45
CA MET A 1 3.91 -17.73 2.71
C MET A 1 3.80 -16.51 1.82
N LYS A 2 3.45 -16.73 0.57
CA LYS A 2 3.30 -15.62 -0.37
C LYS A 2 1.92 -15.01 -0.25
N GLN A 3 1.84 -13.70 -0.48
CA GLN A 3 0.60 -12.96 -0.42
C GLN A 3 0.47 -12.05 -1.63
N ARG A 4 -0.74 -11.92 -2.16
CA ARG A 4 -1.00 -11.00 -3.26
C ARG A 4 -2.37 -10.38 -3.11
N LEU A 5 -2.58 -9.26 -3.82
CA LEU A 5 -3.88 -8.62 -3.95
C LEU A 5 -4.41 -8.81 -5.35
N VAL A 6 -5.69 -9.10 -5.47
CA VAL A 6 -6.37 -9.07 -6.76
C VAL A 6 -7.48 -8.03 -6.65
N VAL A 7 -7.39 -6.99 -7.46
CA VAL A 7 -8.40 -5.92 -7.46
C VAL A 7 -9.22 -6.06 -8.72
N MET A 8 -10.51 -6.31 -8.57
CA MET A 8 -11.41 -6.50 -9.69
C MET A 8 -12.84 -6.21 -9.23
N ASN A 9 -13.63 -5.64 -10.12
CA ASN A 9 -15.06 -5.40 -9.89
C ASN A 9 -15.31 -4.64 -8.59
N GLY A 10 -14.43 -3.69 -8.26
CA GLY A 10 -14.58 -2.88 -7.05
C GLY A 10 -14.23 -3.59 -5.77
N GLN A 11 -13.65 -4.79 -5.87
CA GLN A 11 -13.26 -5.57 -4.70
C GLN A 11 -11.77 -5.78 -4.64
N LYS A 12 -11.25 -5.86 -3.43
CA LYS A 12 -9.85 -6.16 -3.16
C LYS A 12 -9.79 -7.51 -2.47
N LEU A 13 -9.23 -8.49 -3.15
CA LEU A 13 -9.10 -9.84 -2.62
C LEU A 13 -7.69 -10.03 -2.09
N VAL A 14 -7.58 -10.34 -0.81
CA VAL A 14 -6.29 -10.65 -0.19
C VAL A 14 -6.12 -12.16 -0.27
N GLN A 15 -5.10 -12.61 -1.00
CA GLN A 15 -4.90 -14.04 -1.25
C GLN A 15 -3.57 -14.49 -0.72
N ASN A 16 -3.58 -15.67 -0.12
CA ASN A 16 -2.38 -16.33 0.39
C ASN A 16 -2.13 -17.61 -0.38
N GLU A 17 -0.87 -17.92 -0.64
CA GLU A 17 -0.51 -19.18 -1.26
C GLU A 17 -0.18 -20.21 -0.19
N GLY A 18 -0.78 -21.38 -0.33
CA GLY A 18 -0.46 -22.52 0.50
C GLY A 18 -0.56 -23.77 -0.34
N ASP A 19 0.44 -24.65 -0.26
CA ASP A 19 0.43 -25.92 -0.99
C ASP A 19 0.21 -25.75 -2.49
N GLY A 20 0.80 -24.69 -3.07
CA GLY A 20 0.71 -24.45 -4.50
C GLY A 20 -0.56 -23.82 -4.97
N GLU A 21 -1.46 -23.43 -4.06
CA GLU A 21 -2.74 -22.84 -4.42
C GLU A 21 -2.92 -21.48 -3.77
N TRP A 22 -3.58 -20.58 -4.50
CA TRP A 22 -3.94 -19.27 -3.98
C TRP A 22 -5.34 -19.34 -3.38
N VAL A 23 -5.45 -18.94 -2.11
CA VAL A 23 -6.73 -18.96 -1.40
C VAL A 23 -7.06 -17.55 -0.96
N THR A 24 -8.30 -17.12 -1.22
CA THR A 24 -8.75 -15.80 -0.78
C THR A 24 -9.00 -15.83 0.72
N ALA A 25 -8.19 -15.05 1.45
CA ALA A 25 -8.30 -14.97 2.90
C ALA A 25 -9.23 -13.85 3.35
N LYS A 26 -9.40 -12.81 2.51
CA LYS A 26 -10.16 -11.64 2.90
C LYS A 26 -10.66 -10.92 1.66
N VAL A 27 -11.85 -10.37 1.73
CA VAL A 27 -12.43 -9.55 0.66
C VAL A 27 -12.80 -8.19 1.25
N GLU A 28 -12.31 -7.13 0.61
CA GLU A 28 -12.57 -5.77 1.05
C GLU A 28 -12.98 -4.93 -0.14
N LYS A 29 -13.48 -3.73 0.12
CA LYS A 29 -13.75 -2.79 -0.96
C LYS A 29 -12.43 -2.25 -1.49
N ALA A 30 -12.34 -2.16 -2.83
CA ALA A 30 -11.12 -1.66 -3.46
C ALA A 30 -11.00 -0.14 -3.37
N GLY A 31 -12.12 0.56 -3.25
CA GLY A 31 -12.09 2.01 -3.25
C GLY A 31 -11.52 2.52 -4.55
N SER A 32 -10.51 3.38 -4.46
CA SER A 32 -9.90 3.99 -5.65
C SER A 32 -8.73 3.17 -6.21
N LEU A 33 -8.48 1.97 -5.70
CA LEU A 33 -7.43 1.13 -6.24
C LEU A 33 -7.76 0.68 -7.66
N ARG A 34 -6.76 0.68 -8.52
CA ARG A 34 -6.95 0.25 -9.89
C ARG A 34 -7.04 -1.28 -9.98
N PRO A 35 -7.88 -1.79 -10.87
CA PRO A 35 -7.93 -3.24 -11.09
C PRO A 35 -6.57 -3.77 -11.51
N GLY A 36 -6.23 -4.94 -11.01
CA GLY A 36 -4.96 -5.56 -11.34
C GLY A 36 -4.54 -6.57 -10.30
N LEU A 37 -3.39 -7.16 -10.55
CA LEU A 37 -2.76 -8.13 -9.68
C LEU A 37 -1.52 -7.50 -9.06
N TYR A 38 -1.49 -7.49 -7.74
CA TYR A 38 -0.36 -6.90 -7.00
C TYR A 38 0.31 -7.98 -6.16
N ASN A 39 1.52 -8.35 -6.54
CA ASN A 39 2.25 -9.44 -5.88
C ASN A 39 2.98 -8.90 -4.65
N LEU A 40 2.29 -8.86 -3.52
CA LEU A 40 2.83 -8.28 -2.29
C LEU A 40 4.10 -8.99 -1.83
N TYR A 41 4.21 -10.30 -2.13
CA TYR A 41 5.38 -11.07 -1.72
C TYR A 41 6.66 -10.61 -2.42
N MET A 42 6.53 -9.81 -3.48
CA MET A 42 7.70 -9.30 -4.21
C MET A 42 8.10 -7.90 -3.73
N ALA A 43 7.39 -7.35 -2.76
CA ALA A 43 7.69 -6.01 -2.27
C ALA A 43 9.06 -5.97 -1.59
N ALA A 44 9.83 -4.90 -1.87
CA ALA A 44 11.10 -4.67 -1.21
C ALA A 44 10.89 -3.83 0.04
N MET A 45 11.73 -4.04 1.04
CA MET A 45 11.68 -3.22 2.25
C MET A 45 12.01 -1.77 1.92
N ALA A 46 11.29 -0.85 2.54
CA ALA A 46 11.53 0.58 2.35
C ALA A 46 12.91 0.96 2.85
N ASP A 47 13.56 1.85 2.10
CA ASP A 47 14.84 2.43 2.51
C ASP A 47 14.54 3.63 3.39
N SER A 48 14.97 3.59 4.64
CA SER A 48 14.66 4.65 5.60
C SER A 48 15.33 5.97 5.27
N GLY A 49 16.31 5.95 4.38
CA GLY A 49 16.98 7.17 3.96
C GLY A 49 16.35 7.86 2.76
N LYS A 50 15.24 7.34 2.26
CA LYS A 50 14.60 7.85 1.07
C LYS A 50 13.16 8.25 1.34
N VAL A 51 12.64 9.13 0.47
CA VAL A 51 11.23 9.48 0.44
C VAL A 51 10.54 8.56 -0.55
N HIS A 52 9.44 7.94 -0.10
CA HIS A 52 8.68 7.01 -0.94
C HIS A 52 7.33 7.61 -1.26
N GLU A 53 7.06 7.79 -2.55
CA GLU A 53 5.79 8.35 -2.99
C GLU A 53 5.08 7.34 -3.88
N GLY A 54 3.82 7.06 -3.58
CA GLY A 54 3.05 6.11 -4.35
C GLY A 54 1.69 5.84 -3.71
N ILE A 55 0.94 4.97 -4.36
CA ILE A 55 -0.40 4.61 -3.92
C ILE A 55 -0.30 3.55 -2.83
N ILE A 56 -1.00 3.77 -1.72
CA ILE A 56 -1.08 2.75 -0.68
C ILE A 56 -2.01 1.66 -1.16
N LEU A 57 -1.53 0.42 -1.13
CA LEU A 57 -2.30 -0.72 -1.61
C LEU A 57 -3.03 -1.45 -0.50
N HIS A 58 -2.36 -1.63 0.63
CA HIS A 58 -2.86 -2.54 1.65
C HIS A 58 -2.00 -2.41 2.91
N ALA A 59 -2.61 -2.69 4.06
CA ALA A 59 -1.87 -2.81 5.31
C ALA A 59 -2.31 -4.09 5.98
N ASP A 60 -1.34 -4.90 6.40
CA ASP A 60 -1.65 -6.09 7.19
C ASP A 60 -1.11 -5.90 8.61
N ASP A 61 -0.93 -6.98 9.35
CA ASP A 61 -0.50 -6.88 10.75
C ASP A 61 0.95 -6.48 10.90
N ASP A 62 1.74 -6.56 9.84
CA ASP A 62 3.18 -6.35 9.90
C ASP A 62 3.67 -5.21 9.02
N HIS A 63 2.98 -4.93 7.92
CA HIS A 63 3.50 -4.02 6.90
C HIS A 63 2.41 -3.18 6.26
N VAL A 64 2.83 -2.01 5.75
CA VAL A 64 2.04 -1.19 4.84
C VAL A 64 2.67 -1.35 3.45
N PHE A 65 1.86 -1.67 2.45
CA PHE A 65 2.34 -1.87 1.08
C PHE A 65 2.00 -0.66 0.22
N GLN A 66 2.99 -0.20 -0.53
CA GLN A 66 2.88 1.00 -1.36
C GLN A 66 3.42 0.68 -2.75
N GLN A 67 2.74 1.19 -3.78
CA GLN A 67 3.23 1.06 -5.15
C GLN A 67 3.83 2.37 -5.60
N ALA A 68 5.13 2.36 -5.86
CA ALA A 68 5.88 3.52 -6.33
C ALA A 68 6.35 3.23 -7.76
N GLY A 69 5.63 3.79 -8.73
CA GLY A 69 5.88 3.47 -10.12
C GLY A 69 5.58 2.00 -10.38
N LYS A 70 6.57 1.25 -10.82
CA LYS A 70 6.41 -0.19 -11.06
C LYS A 70 6.86 -1.04 -9.89
N ALA A 71 7.40 -0.42 -8.84
CA ALA A 71 7.96 -1.14 -7.71
C ALA A 71 6.93 -1.24 -6.59
N LEU A 72 6.97 -2.35 -5.88
CA LEU A 72 6.19 -2.51 -4.66
C LEU A 72 7.13 -2.39 -3.47
N ILE A 73 6.71 -1.61 -2.49
CA ILE A 73 7.52 -1.30 -1.32
C ILE A 73 6.71 -1.66 -0.08
N LYS A 74 7.35 -2.34 0.88
CA LYS A 74 6.70 -2.61 2.15
C LYS A 74 7.37 -1.82 3.26
N HIS A 75 6.55 -1.22 4.10
CA HIS A 75 6.98 -0.40 5.21
C HIS A 75 6.61 -1.09 6.51
N PRO A 76 7.48 -1.08 7.52
CA PRO A 76 7.12 -1.69 8.81
C PRO A 76 5.92 -0.98 9.43
N LEU A 77 4.90 -1.73 9.80
CA LEU A 77 3.69 -1.15 10.35
C LEU A 77 3.96 -0.39 11.65
N ASN A 78 4.86 -0.90 12.47
CA ASN A 78 5.14 -0.30 13.77
C ASN A 78 5.82 1.07 13.71
N MET A 79 6.22 1.50 12.51
CA MET A 79 6.77 2.85 12.33
C MET A 79 5.69 3.90 12.16
N PHE A 80 4.44 3.50 11.98
CA PHE A 80 3.35 4.42 11.70
C PHE A 80 2.54 4.71 12.94
N GLN A 81 2.33 5.99 13.23
CA GLN A 81 1.42 6.41 14.27
C GLN A 81 -0.02 6.20 13.83
N THR A 82 -0.29 6.49 12.56
CA THR A 82 -1.59 6.26 11.95
C THR A 82 -1.36 5.58 10.61
N VAL A 83 -2.05 4.46 10.40
CA VAL A 83 -1.89 3.69 9.16
C VAL A 83 -2.51 4.47 8.01
N PRO A 84 -1.75 4.70 6.90
CA PRO A 84 -2.30 5.43 5.77
C PRO A 84 -3.41 4.64 5.09
N GLU A 85 -4.34 5.38 4.52
CA GLU A 85 -5.51 4.81 3.88
C GLU A 85 -5.18 4.24 2.51
N ALA A 86 -5.66 3.03 2.23
CA ALA A 86 -5.46 2.40 0.93
C ALA A 86 -6.12 3.22 -0.18
N GLY A 87 -5.49 3.25 -1.34
CA GLY A 87 -6.02 3.96 -2.50
C GLY A 87 -5.57 5.41 -2.60
N LYS A 88 -4.86 5.92 -1.60
CA LYS A 88 -4.42 7.31 -1.60
C LYS A 88 -2.99 7.43 -2.07
N LEU A 89 -2.71 8.46 -2.87
CA LEU A 89 -1.34 8.81 -3.24
C LEU A 89 -0.68 9.43 -2.02
N THR A 90 0.33 8.77 -1.49
CA THR A 90 0.89 9.09 -0.19
C THR A 90 2.39 9.18 -0.29
N GLN A 91 2.96 10.16 0.40
CA GLN A 91 4.40 10.31 0.51
C GLN A 91 4.81 9.87 1.92
N ILE A 92 5.79 8.98 2.01
CA ILE A 92 6.26 8.44 3.28
C ILE A 92 7.75 8.70 3.39
N GLN A 93 8.13 9.32 4.51
CA GLN A 93 9.51 9.64 4.82
C GLN A 93 9.78 9.20 6.25
N TYR A 94 10.99 8.73 6.51
CA TYR A 94 11.33 8.26 7.85
C TYR A 94 12.19 9.26 8.57
N GLU A 95 11.86 9.49 9.83
CA GLU A 95 12.62 10.40 10.67
C GLU A 95 12.54 9.93 12.12
N GLY A 96 13.71 9.72 12.75
CA GLY A 96 13.75 9.31 14.13
C GLY A 96 13.06 7.99 14.43
N GLY A 97 13.10 7.05 13.48
CA GLY A 97 12.47 5.76 13.67
C GLY A 97 10.96 5.77 13.49
N LYS A 98 10.41 6.84 12.88
CA LYS A 98 8.98 6.95 12.66
C LYS A 98 8.71 7.35 11.21
N ALA A 99 7.57 6.89 10.69
CA ALA A 99 7.14 7.26 9.37
C ALA A 99 6.38 8.58 9.40
N GLN A 100 6.79 9.52 8.57
CA GLN A 100 6.08 10.78 8.37
C GLN A 100 5.26 10.64 7.11
N VAL A 101 3.96 10.83 7.20
CA VAL A 101 3.03 10.52 6.13
C VAL A 101 2.33 11.78 5.66
N VAL A 102 2.39 12.03 4.35
CA VAL A 102 1.66 13.14 3.73
C VAL A 102 0.83 12.58 2.60
N VAL A 103 -0.47 12.87 2.61
CA VAL A 103 -1.37 12.41 1.56
C VAL A 103 -1.34 13.42 0.43
N ALA A 104 -0.68 13.05 -0.67
CA ALA A 104 -0.44 13.98 -1.77
C ALA A 104 -1.72 14.39 -2.50
N ALA A 105 -2.70 13.50 -2.55
CA ALA A 105 -3.95 13.78 -3.27
C ALA A 105 -4.70 14.99 -2.72
N VAL A 106 -4.49 15.33 -1.46
CA VAL A 106 -5.18 16.45 -0.83
C VAL A 106 -4.84 17.77 -1.51
N ARG A 107 -3.65 17.90 -2.05
CA ARG A 107 -3.20 19.15 -2.65
C ARG A 107 -3.98 19.54 -3.90
N ARG A 108 -4.60 18.60 -4.57
CA ARG A 108 -5.32 18.90 -5.79
C ARG A 108 -6.70 19.49 -5.55
N GLY A 109 -7.13 19.37 -4.36
CA GLY A 109 -8.36 20.07 -4.02
C GLY A 109 -8.13 21.55 -4.10
N ARG A 110 -7.38 21.50 -4.97
CA ARG A 110 -7.54 22.39 -5.18
C ARG A 110 -7.53 22.98 -5.73
N GLY A 111 -7.35 22.96 -5.91
CA GLY A 111 -7.45 23.48 -6.38
C GLY A 111 -7.38 24.03 -6.66
N THR A 112 -7.36 24.22 -6.72
CA THR A 112 -7.58 24.76 -6.88
C THR A 112 -7.53 25.44 -6.76
N SER A 113 -7.39 25.78 -6.69
CA SER A 113 -7.57 26.38 -6.56
C SER A 113 -7.56 26.97 -6.59
N ARG A 114 -7.52 27.28 -6.57
CA ARG A 114 -7.76 27.79 -6.62
C ARG A 114 -7.74 28.24 -6.64
#